data_9b58e27a110ddaaaed86d26110c0f61c
#
_entry.id   9b58e27a110ddaaaed86d26110c0f61c
#
_cell.length_a   1.000
_cell.length_b   1.000
_cell.length_c   1.000
_cell.angle_alpha   90.00
_cell.angle_beta   90.00
_cell.angle_gamma   90.00
#
_symmetry.space_group_name_H-M   'P 1'
#
loop_
_entity.id
_entity.type
_entity.pdbx_description
1 polymer ?
#
loop_
_entity_poly.entity_id
_entity_poly.type
_entity_poly.pdbx_seq_one_letter_code
_entity_poly.pdbx_strand_id
1 'polypeptide(L)'
;MSRELWRRFTASSLFWPVAALVALLVFDVVAVPGFFSLRIQDGHLYGSLVDILKNGAPTALIALGMTLVIATRGIDLSVGATVAISAAVACGWIAAAPDPTSASAAVVGMLLALGLSVVLGLWNGFLVAVLGIQPIIATLVLMTAGRGIAQLITDGQIITVANP
;
A
#
# COMPACT_ATOMS: atom_id res chain seq x y z
N MET A 1 9.60 21.51 -32.75
CA MET A 1 8.88 21.51 -31.49
C MET A 1 9.18 22.83 -30.80
N SER A 2 8.20 23.75 -30.66
CA SER A 2 8.43 25.14 -30.25
C SER A 2 8.93 25.23 -28.80
N ARG A 3 9.81 26.20 -28.50
CA ARG A 3 10.36 26.49 -27.14
C ARG A 3 9.24 26.69 -26.09
N GLU A 4 8.05 27.10 -26.52
CA GLU A 4 6.88 27.27 -25.65
C GLU A 4 6.24 25.95 -25.22
N LEU A 5 6.22 24.92 -26.07
CA LEU A 5 5.77 23.57 -25.70
C LEU A 5 6.71 22.94 -24.69
N TRP A 6 8.02 23.11 -24.85
CA TRP A 6 9.02 22.66 -23.88
C TRP A 6 8.84 23.33 -22.51
N ARG A 7 8.65 24.65 -22.48
CA ARG A 7 8.42 25.39 -21.23
C ARG A 7 7.13 24.97 -20.54
N ARG A 8 6.05 24.70 -21.29
CA ARG A 8 4.80 24.21 -20.71
C ARG A 8 4.94 22.78 -20.17
N PHE A 9 5.71 21.95 -20.85
CA PHE A 9 5.96 20.57 -20.42
C PHE A 9 6.82 20.51 -19.15
N THR A 10 7.90 21.29 -19.09
CA THR A 10 8.78 21.36 -17.90
C THR A 10 8.16 22.13 -16.73
N ALA A 11 7.17 22.99 -16.98
CA ALA A 11 6.43 23.69 -15.93
C ALA A 11 5.29 22.86 -15.33
N SER A 12 4.98 21.67 -15.88
CA SER A 12 3.98 20.80 -15.29
C SER A 12 4.51 20.18 -13.99
N SER A 13 3.65 20.12 -12.95
CA SER A 13 3.99 19.52 -11.66
C SER A 13 4.38 18.03 -11.77
N LEU A 14 3.96 17.37 -12.85
CA LEU A 14 4.26 15.96 -13.13
C LEU A 14 5.61 15.75 -13.83
N PHE A 15 6.20 16.79 -14.41
CA PHE A 15 7.44 16.63 -15.19
C PHE A 15 8.59 16.08 -14.33
N TRP A 16 8.85 16.66 -13.18
CA TRP A 16 9.96 16.26 -12.33
C TRP A 16 9.82 14.85 -11.74
N PRO A 17 8.65 14.42 -11.22
CA PRO A 17 8.45 13.03 -10.79
C PRO A 17 8.64 12.02 -11.93
N VAL A 18 8.11 12.32 -13.12
CA VAL A 18 8.26 11.44 -14.29
C VAL A 18 9.71 11.41 -14.78
N ALA A 19 10.40 12.56 -14.82
CA ALA A 19 11.79 12.61 -15.20
C ALA A 19 12.69 11.82 -14.23
N ALA A 20 12.42 11.91 -12.92
CA ALA A 20 13.12 11.12 -11.90
C ALA A 20 12.87 9.61 -12.08
N LEU A 21 11.62 9.21 -12.34
CA LEU A 21 11.29 7.82 -12.62
C LEU A 21 12.01 7.28 -13.84
N VAL A 22 12.01 8.05 -14.94
CA VAL A 22 12.72 7.67 -16.18
C VAL A 22 14.21 7.57 -15.92
N ALA A 23 14.81 8.53 -15.18
CA ALA A 23 16.23 8.49 -14.83
C ALA A 23 16.60 7.24 -14.00
N LEU A 24 15.75 6.85 -13.03
CA LEU A 24 15.93 5.64 -12.24
C LEU A 24 15.85 4.40 -13.13
N LEU A 25 14.84 4.29 -13.99
CA LEU A 25 14.69 3.15 -14.90
C LEU A 25 15.89 3.03 -15.87
N VAL A 26 16.39 4.15 -16.37
CA VAL A 26 17.59 4.15 -17.22
C VAL A 26 18.81 3.70 -16.43
N PHE A 27 18.97 4.16 -15.19
CA PHE A 27 20.04 3.72 -14.30
C PHE A 27 19.97 2.21 -14.05
N ASP A 28 18.78 1.68 -13.73
CA ASP A 28 18.59 0.25 -13.47
C ASP A 28 18.92 -0.61 -14.70
N VAL A 29 18.55 -0.14 -15.90
CA VAL A 29 18.89 -0.84 -17.16
C VAL A 29 20.40 -0.93 -17.38
N VAL A 30 21.13 0.12 -17.01
CA VAL A 30 22.60 0.17 -17.15
C VAL A 30 23.29 -0.64 -16.04
N ALA A 31 22.77 -0.54 -14.80
CA ALA A 31 23.39 -1.13 -13.63
C ALA A 31 23.08 -2.63 -13.47
N VAL A 32 21.93 -3.09 -13.97
CA VAL A 32 21.45 -4.48 -13.79
C VAL A 32 21.38 -5.19 -15.14
N PRO A 33 22.35 -6.07 -15.47
CA PRO A 33 22.30 -6.85 -16.70
C PRO A 33 21.03 -7.70 -16.77
N GLY A 34 20.27 -7.56 -17.86
CA GLY A 34 19.03 -8.32 -18.04
C GLY A 34 17.82 -7.76 -17.30
N PHE A 35 17.82 -6.48 -16.90
CA PHE A 35 16.71 -5.81 -16.22
C PHE A 35 15.35 -6.02 -16.90
N PHE A 36 15.29 -5.98 -18.23
CA PHE A 36 14.08 -6.26 -19.01
C PHE A 36 13.88 -7.74 -19.34
N SER A 37 14.75 -8.66 -18.86
CA SER A 37 14.55 -10.06 -19.14
C SER A 37 13.33 -10.61 -18.40
N LEU A 38 12.37 -11.12 -19.16
CA LEU A 38 11.23 -11.84 -18.62
C LEU A 38 11.50 -13.33 -18.80
N ARG A 39 11.35 -14.08 -17.72
CA ARG A 39 11.47 -15.54 -17.72
C ARG A 39 10.17 -16.15 -17.26
N ILE A 40 9.75 -17.22 -17.94
CA ILE A 40 8.64 -18.06 -17.48
C ILE A 40 9.25 -19.29 -16.83
N GLN A 41 8.99 -19.48 -15.54
CA GLN A 41 9.42 -20.64 -14.79
C GLN A 41 8.22 -21.17 -14.01
N ASP A 42 7.93 -22.46 -14.12
CA ASP A 42 6.79 -23.12 -13.48
C ASP A 42 5.42 -22.44 -13.72
N GLY A 43 5.23 -21.86 -14.92
CA GLY A 43 3.98 -21.17 -15.28
C GLY A 43 3.86 -19.73 -14.74
N HIS A 44 4.85 -19.24 -14.00
CA HIS A 44 4.89 -17.89 -13.45
C HIS A 44 5.89 -17.01 -14.20
N LEU A 45 5.54 -15.72 -14.32
CA LEU A 45 6.41 -14.71 -14.88
C LEU A 45 7.37 -14.20 -13.80
N TYR A 46 8.67 -14.28 -14.10
CA TYR A 46 9.76 -13.73 -13.28
C TYR A 46 10.52 -12.66 -14.04
N GLY A 47 10.97 -11.63 -13.35
CA GLY A 47 11.79 -10.56 -13.91
C GLY A 47 11.67 -9.29 -13.10
N SER A 48 12.65 -8.41 -13.19
CA SER A 48 12.69 -7.16 -12.42
C SER A 48 11.45 -6.29 -12.62
N LEU A 49 10.90 -6.25 -13.84
CA LEU A 49 9.65 -5.52 -14.11
C LEU A 49 8.44 -6.13 -13.38
N VAL A 50 8.37 -7.46 -13.33
CA VAL A 50 7.28 -8.17 -12.62
C VAL A 50 7.39 -7.90 -11.13
N ASP A 51 8.61 -7.92 -10.58
CA ASP A 51 8.85 -7.63 -9.17
C ASP A 51 8.53 -6.18 -8.81
N ILE A 52 8.87 -5.22 -9.68
CA ILE A 52 8.50 -3.80 -9.51
C ILE A 52 6.97 -3.65 -9.49
N LEU A 53 6.25 -4.26 -10.42
CA LEU A 53 4.79 -4.19 -10.47
C LEU A 53 4.15 -4.88 -9.26
N LYS A 54 4.64 -6.07 -8.90
CA LYS A 54 4.14 -6.84 -7.76
C LYS A 54 4.33 -6.08 -6.44
N ASN A 55 5.53 -5.55 -6.21
CA ASN A 55 5.83 -4.81 -4.98
C ASN A 55 5.25 -3.38 -4.99
N GLY A 56 5.06 -2.79 -6.17
CA GLY A 56 4.47 -1.46 -6.35
C GLY A 56 2.94 -1.44 -6.28
N ALA A 57 2.27 -2.55 -6.60
CA ALA A 57 0.81 -2.60 -6.65
C ALA A 57 0.11 -2.20 -5.34
N PRO A 58 0.53 -2.68 -4.14
CA PRO A 58 -0.07 -2.24 -2.88
C PRO A 58 0.08 -0.73 -2.66
N THR A 59 1.26 -0.18 -2.95
CA THR A 59 1.52 1.26 -2.82
C THR A 59 0.67 2.06 -3.80
N ALA A 60 0.49 1.59 -5.04
CA ALA A 60 -0.35 2.24 -6.03
C ALA A 60 -1.83 2.26 -5.61
N LEU A 61 -2.35 1.17 -5.05
CA LEU A 61 -3.72 1.10 -4.52
C LEU A 61 -3.92 2.08 -3.35
N ILE A 62 -2.97 2.13 -2.43
CA ILE A 62 -2.99 3.10 -1.33
C ILE A 62 -2.94 4.53 -1.86
N ALA A 63 -2.11 4.83 -2.85
CA ALA A 63 -2.00 6.15 -3.46
C ALA A 63 -3.30 6.60 -4.12
N LEU A 64 -4.06 5.68 -4.76
CA LEU A 64 -5.40 5.97 -5.29
C LEU A 64 -6.36 6.38 -4.17
N GLY A 65 -6.39 5.65 -3.05
CA GLY A 65 -7.19 6.01 -1.89
C GLY A 65 -6.78 7.37 -1.30
N MET A 66 -5.47 7.61 -1.15
CA MET A 66 -4.95 8.89 -0.67
C MET A 66 -5.29 10.06 -1.59
N THR A 67 -5.39 9.83 -2.90
CA THR A 67 -5.81 10.87 -3.85
C THR A 67 -7.20 11.39 -3.53
N LEU A 68 -8.14 10.51 -3.15
CA LEU A 68 -9.49 10.90 -2.74
C LEU A 68 -9.47 11.71 -1.43
N VAL A 69 -8.66 11.31 -0.46
CA VAL A 69 -8.50 12.04 0.81
C VAL A 69 -7.92 13.43 0.57
N ILE A 70 -6.90 13.56 -0.27
CA ILE A 70 -6.28 14.85 -0.61
C ILE A 70 -7.25 15.72 -1.41
N ALA A 71 -8.06 15.14 -2.31
CA ALA A 71 -9.07 15.87 -3.06
C ALA A 71 -10.13 16.54 -2.15
N THR A 72 -10.40 15.94 -0.99
CA THR A 72 -11.28 16.51 0.04
C THR A 72 -10.54 17.45 1.02
N ARG A 73 -9.29 17.83 0.70
CA ARG A 73 -8.40 18.67 1.54
C ARG A 73 -8.06 18.01 2.88
N GLY A 74 -8.18 16.70 2.98
CA GLY A 74 -7.76 15.92 4.12
C GLY A 74 -6.30 15.47 4.01
N ILE A 75 -5.73 15.07 5.14
CA ILE A 75 -4.45 14.35 5.23
C ILE A 75 -4.71 13.13 6.13
N ASP A 76 -4.42 11.94 5.62
CA ASP A 76 -4.54 10.71 6.40
C ASP A 76 -3.14 10.12 6.68
N LEU A 77 -2.74 10.21 7.94
CA LEU A 77 -1.49 9.65 8.43
C LEU A 77 -1.65 8.22 8.95
N SER A 78 -2.89 7.73 9.05
CA SER A 78 -3.20 6.43 9.66
C SER A 78 -3.08 5.23 8.72
N VAL A 79 -2.88 5.47 7.42
CA VAL A 79 -2.85 4.41 6.39
C VAL A 79 -1.93 3.26 6.77
N GLY A 80 -0.70 3.56 7.19
CA GLY A 80 0.26 2.53 7.62
C GLY A 80 -0.19 1.73 8.85
N ALA A 81 -0.85 2.38 9.80
CA ALA A 81 -1.41 1.72 10.98
C ALA A 81 -2.62 0.84 10.61
N THR A 82 -3.49 1.33 9.73
CA THR A 82 -4.62 0.55 9.20
C THR A 82 -4.14 -0.71 8.51
N VAL A 83 -3.13 -0.60 7.65
CA VAL A 83 -2.50 -1.77 7.00
C VAL A 83 -1.91 -2.72 8.04
N ALA A 84 -1.19 -2.21 9.05
CA ALA A 84 -0.58 -3.05 10.08
C ALA A 84 -1.62 -3.81 10.90
N ILE A 85 -2.69 -3.15 11.36
CA ILE A 85 -3.77 -3.81 12.13
C ILE A 85 -4.50 -4.84 11.25
N SER A 86 -4.85 -4.48 10.03
CA SER A 86 -5.57 -5.36 9.11
C SER A 86 -4.75 -6.59 8.74
N ALA A 87 -3.44 -6.41 8.49
CA ALA A 87 -2.51 -7.50 8.23
C ALA A 87 -2.32 -8.39 9.48
N ALA A 88 -2.18 -7.81 10.67
CA ALA A 88 -2.06 -8.57 11.92
C ALA A 88 -3.26 -9.49 12.15
N VAL A 89 -4.48 -8.97 11.97
CA VAL A 89 -5.71 -9.75 12.12
C VAL A 89 -5.84 -10.83 11.04
N ALA A 90 -5.58 -10.47 9.77
CA ALA A 90 -5.70 -11.42 8.66
C ALA A 90 -4.67 -12.56 8.78
N CYS A 91 -3.39 -12.22 8.99
CA CYS A 91 -2.33 -13.22 9.12
C CYS A 91 -2.50 -14.06 10.38
N GLY A 92 -2.92 -13.46 11.50
CA GLY A 92 -3.23 -14.19 12.74
C GLY A 92 -4.37 -15.18 12.55
N TRP A 93 -5.44 -14.79 11.85
CA TRP A 93 -6.54 -15.69 11.50
C TRP A 93 -6.08 -16.86 10.62
N ILE A 94 -5.33 -16.56 9.56
CA ILE A 94 -4.82 -17.61 8.63
C ILE A 94 -3.91 -18.57 9.37
N ALA A 95 -2.99 -18.06 10.19
CA ALA A 95 -2.04 -18.88 10.96
C ALA A 95 -2.74 -19.77 12.01
N ALA A 96 -3.86 -19.33 12.56
CA ALA A 96 -4.66 -20.08 13.54
C ALA A 96 -5.68 -21.04 12.90
N ALA A 97 -5.84 -21.00 11.57
CA ALA A 97 -6.79 -21.87 10.87
C ALA A 97 -6.37 -23.35 10.96
N PRO A 98 -7.31 -24.31 10.99
CA PRO A 98 -7.00 -25.73 10.97
C PRO A 98 -6.16 -26.17 9.78
N ASP A 99 -6.34 -25.51 8.64
CA ASP A 99 -5.52 -25.64 7.44
C ASP A 99 -5.13 -24.23 6.94
N PRO A 100 -3.95 -23.71 7.34
CA PRO A 100 -3.46 -22.39 6.93
C PRO A 100 -3.21 -22.26 5.41
N THR A 101 -3.08 -23.38 4.70
CA THR A 101 -2.84 -23.40 3.25
C THR A 101 -4.12 -23.39 2.43
N SER A 102 -5.29 -23.53 3.08
CA SER A 102 -6.57 -23.57 2.39
C SER A 102 -6.96 -22.22 1.80
N ALA A 103 -7.52 -22.23 0.60
CA ALA A 103 -8.08 -21.04 -0.03
C ALA A 103 -9.16 -20.37 0.82
N SER A 104 -9.93 -21.15 1.60
CA SER A 104 -10.95 -20.62 2.50
C SER A 104 -10.35 -19.79 3.63
N ALA A 105 -9.24 -20.22 4.24
CA ALA A 105 -8.53 -19.43 5.27
C ALA A 105 -8.03 -18.11 4.69
N ALA A 106 -7.45 -18.14 3.50
CA ALA A 106 -6.98 -16.94 2.80
C ALA A 106 -8.13 -15.96 2.49
N VAL A 107 -9.24 -16.46 1.96
CA VAL A 107 -10.41 -15.62 1.63
C VAL A 107 -11.01 -14.98 2.88
N VAL A 108 -11.19 -15.74 3.96
CA VAL A 108 -11.70 -15.20 5.23
C VAL A 108 -10.73 -14.18 5.80
N GLY A 109 -9.42 -14.44 5.79
CA GLY A 109 -8.40 -13.48 6.23
C GLY A 109 -8.47 -12.17 5.43
N MET A 110 -8.61 -12.23 4.10
CA MET A 110 -8.77 -11.05 3.26
C MET A 110 -10.06 -10.27 3.57
N LEU A 111 -11.17 -10.96 3.77
CA LEU A 111 -12.45 -10.33 4.13
C LEU A 111 -12.37 -9.63 5.50
N LEU A 112 -11.69 -10.24 6.47
CA LEU A 112 -11.44 -9.63 7.78
C LEU A 112 -10.58 -8.38 7.65
N ALA A 113 -9.49 -8.42 6.85
CA ALA A 113 -8.64 -7.27 6.59
C ALA A 113 -9.42 -6.11 5.94
N LEU A 114 -10.21 -6.41 4.92
CA LEU A 114 -11.05 -5.43 4.23
C LEU A 114 -12.11 -4.83 5.17
N GLY A 115 -12.84 -5.68 5.89
CA GLY A 115 -13.85 -5.23 6.84
C GLY A 115 -13.27 -4.32 7.92
N LEU A 116 -12.12 -4.69 8.47
CA LEU A 116 -11.44 -3.89 9.49
C LEU A 116 -10.92 -2.56 8.93
N SER A 117 -10.36 -2.57 7.71
CA SER A 117 -9.94 -1.33 7.04
C SER A 117 -11.12 -0.37 6.83
N VAL A 118 -12.29 -0.89 6.45
CA VAL A 118 -13.51 -0.09 6.32
C VAL A 118 -13.95 0.47 7.67
N VAL A 119 -13.94 -0.32 8.73
CA VAL A 119 -14.29 0.14 10.09
C VAL A 119 -13.37 1.25 10.57
N LEU A 120 -12.06 1.10 10.40
CA LEU A 120 -11.07 2.11 10.79
C LEU A 120 -11.19 3.38 9.92
N GLY A 121 -11.47 3.23 8.63
CA GLY A 121 -11.74 4.36 7.73
C GLY A 121 -13.03 5.10 8.10
N LEU A 122 -14.11 4.39 8.42
CA LEU A 122 -15.36 4.99 8.90
C LEU A 122 -15.17 5.71 10.24
N TRP A 123 -14.37 5.14 11.14
CA TRP A 123 -14.01 5.79 12.40
C TRP A 123 -13.33 7.14 12.18
N ASN A 124 -12.26 7.19 11.35
CA ASN A 124 -11.60 8.43 11.01
C ASN A 124 -12.54 9.40 10.28
N GLY A 125 -13.33 8.90 9.34
CA GLY A 125 -14.33 9.70 8.64
C GLY A 125 -15.37 10.32 9.58
N PHE A 126 -15.84 9.56 10.57
CA PHE A 126 -16.74 10.05 11.60
C PHE A 126 -16.11 11.16 12.45
N LEU A 127 -14.87 10.96 12.91
CA LEU A 127 -14.15 11.97 13.70
C LEU A 127 -13.99 13.29 12.92
N VAL A 128 -13.67 13.20 11.63
CA VAL A 128 -13.43 14.38 10.80
C VAL A 128 -14.71 15.02 10.31
N ALA A 129 -15.63 14.24 9.73
CA ALA A 129 -16.79 14.78 9.03
C ALA A 129 -17.95 15.11 9.99
N VAL A 130 -18.11 14.37 11.09
CA VAL A 130 -19.23 14.56 12.03
C VAL A 130 -18.79 15.37 13.26
N LEU A 131 -17.66 15.02 13.87
CA LEU A 131 -17.16 15.71 15.06
C LEU A 131 -16.33 16.97 14.74
N GLY A 132 -15.98 17.20 13.45
CA GLY A 132 -15.22 18.37 13.03
C GLY A 132 -13.76 18.37 13.49
N ILE A 133 -13.21 17.20 13.86
CA ILE A 133 -11.81 17.10 14.29
C ILE A 133 -10.91 17.28 13.07
N GLN A 134 -9.84 18.05 13.23
CA GLN A 134 -8.86 18.24 12.16
C GLN A 134 -8.30 16.90 11.67
N PRO A 135 -8.29 16.62 10.33
CA PRO A 135 -7.88 15.33 9.78
C PRO A 135 -6.52 14.84 10.28
N ILE A 136 -5.53 15.73 10.36
CA ILE A 136 -4.18 15.40 10.84
C ILE A 136 -4.23 14.86 12.28
N ILE A 137 -5.04 15.48 13.17
CA ILE A 137 -5.12 15.08 14.58
C ILE A 137 -5.79 13.71 14.69
N ALA A 138 -6.95 13.53 14.04
CA ALA A 138 -7.69 12.26 14.09
C ALA A 138 -6.82 11.09 13.59
N THR A 139 -6.17 11.26 12.45
CA THR A 139 -5.37 10.21 11.82
C THR A 139 -4.03 9.98 12.52
N LEU A 140 -3.44 11.01 13.15
CA LEU A 140 -2.23 10.86 13.97
C LEU A 140 -2.48 9.99 15.20
N VAL A 141 -3.64 10.14 15.85
CA VAL A 141 -4.04 9.29 16.99
C VAL A 141 -4.12 7.84 16.54
N LEU A 142 -4.78 7.55 15.43
CA LEU A 142 -4.86 6.18 14.91
C LEU A 142 -3.50 5.67 14.44
N MET A 143 -2.64 6.53 13.88
CA MET A 143 -1.28 6.14 13.48
C MET A 143 -0.44 5.65 14.68
N THR A 144 -0.51 6.35 15.80
CA THR A 144 0.26 6.00 17.01
C THR A 144 -0.36 4.82 17.75
N ALA A 145 -1.65 4.89 18.06
CA ALA A 145 -2.35 3.81 18.76
C ALA A 145 -2.40 2.52 17.94
N GLY A 146 -2.61 2.64 16.63
CA GLY A 146 -2.78 1.49 15.74
C GLY A 146 -1.52 0.63 15.62
N ARG A 147 -0.32 1.22 15.69
CA ARG A 147 0.92 0.44 15.73
C ARG A 147 1.00 -0.41 17.00
N GLY A 148 0.64 0.17 18.14
CA GLY A 148 0.57 -0.57 19.42
C GLY A 148 -0.49 -1.68 19.37
N ILE A 149 -1.66 -1.41 18.80
CA ILE A 149 -2.73 -2.41 18.63
C ILE A 149 -2.24 -3.56 17.74
N ALA A 150 -1.59 -3.28 16.60
CA ALA A 150 -1.06 -4.32 15.73
C ALA A 150 -0.03 -5.20 16.44
N GLN A 151 0.86 -4.60 17.24
CA GLN A 151 1.85 -5.34 18.06
C GLN A 151 1.19 -6.19 19.14
N LEU A 152 0.13 -5.69 19.78
CA LEU A 152 -0.63 -6.47 20.78
C LEU A 152 -1.33 -7.66 20.14
N ILE A 153 -1.88 -7.53 18.92
CA ILE A 153 -2.54 -8.62 18.20
C ILE A 153 -1.54 -9.73 17.84
N THR A 154 -0.29 -9.36 17.55
CA THR A 154 0.75 -10.31 17.12
C THR A 154 1.66 -10.76 18.29
N ASP A 155 1.40 -10.31 19.51
CA ASP A 155 2.33 -10.46 20.67
C ASP A 155 3.77 -10.01 20.34
N GLY A 156 3.89 -9.00 19.45
CA GLY A 156 5.17 -8.50 18.97
C GLY A 156 5.94 -9.47 18.06
N GLN A 157 5.32 -10.56 17.62
CA GLN A 157 5.95 -11.58 16.78
C GLN A 157 5.66 -11.36 15.29
N ILE A 158 6.56 -11.85 14.46
CA ILE A 158 6.36 -11.88 13.00
C ILE A 158 5.51 -13.10 12.66
N ILE A 159 4.33 -12.87 12.11
CA ILE A 159 3.47 -13.96 11.62
C ILE A 159 3.83 -14.24 10.17
N THR A 160 4.35 -15.45 9.91
CA THR A 160 4.63 -15.91 8.55
C THR A 160 3.47 -16.74 8.03
N VAL A 161 2.89 -16.31 6.91
CA VAL A 161 1.85 -17.07 6.21
C VAL A 161 2.47 -17.65 4.95
N ALA A 162 2.59 -18.99 4.90
CA ALA A 162 3.01 -19.73 3.73
C ALA A 162 1.73 -20.30 3.05
N ASN A 163 1.19 -19.55 2.08
CA ASN A 163 0.13 -20.04 1.21
C ASN A 163 0.71 -20.11 -0.21
N PRO A 164 0.72 -21.29 -0.82
CA PRO A 164 1.24 -21.50 -2.17
C PRO A 164 0.42 -20.78 -3.25
#